data_66a123759862436e83990fd86f37b55b
#
_entry.id   66a123759862436e83990fd86f37b55b
#
_cell.length_a   1.000
_cell.length_b   1.000
_cell.length_c   1.000
_cell.angle_alpha   90.00
_cell.angle_beta   90.00
_cell.angle_gamma   90.00
#
_symmetry.space_group_name_H-M   'P 1'
#
loop_
_entity.id
_entity.type
_entity.pdbx_description
1 polymer ?
#
loop_
_entity_poly.entity_id
_entity_poly.type
_entity_poly.pdbx_seq_one_letter_code
_entity_poly.pdbx_strand_id
1 'polypeptide(L)'
;MSTVEKCFMLLLVLLTTALQGQTTEPKRSERYAKAYEKYLGASCPVPKDSIQHFVYFARDRELIKDHPLLSHPMFKGAQIMYSWRELEPEKGKYDFTILREDMEYLKSYRKRLFIQLQDVTFNIKYKAVPDYLLTEEYDGGVVMQYNDDDSPGGWVAQRWNKTVRAQFSLLLQALGKEFDGKIEGINLQETSIGVRDSVFSELEYVVALKENMLSLKKSFPTSTTMIYANFIPGEWLPGDDKGYLRGIYQYGEQIGVGLGGPDLMVKRKGQLNHALAMMHEGQYTVPLGIAVQDGNYIGETGDIDNEKKNSTHHSIVPLLHAFAKDFLKINYMFWVDQEPYFKTDVLTCFSRE
;
A
#
# COMPACT_ATOMS: atom_id res chain seq x y z
N MET A 1 -59.12 25.60 68.29
CA MET A 1 -58.29 24.50 68.77
C MET A 1 -58.66 23.30 67.93
N SER A 2 -58.14 23.14 66.84
CA SER A 2 -56.95 22.72 66.11
C SER A 2 -56.60 21.25 66.32
N THR A 3 -56.93 20.43 65.44
CA THR A 3 -56.27 19.15 65.19
C THR A 3 -56.23 18.93 63.68
N VAL A 4 -54.97 18.96 63.20
CA VAL A 4 -54.60 18.81 61.79
C VAL A 4 -54.48 17.32 61.50
N GLU A 5 -55.33 16.78 60.64
CA GLU A 5 -55.16 15.45 60.09
C GLU A 5 -54.11 15.45 58.99
N LYS A 6 -53.09 14.65 59.19
CA LYS A 6 -52.07 14.42 58.18
C LYS A 6 -52.50 13.26 57.26
N CYS A 7 -52.82 13.61 56.03
CA CYS A 7 -53.01 12.64 54.95
C CYS A 7 -51.62 12.19 54.46
N PHE A 8 -51.29 10.87 54.68
CA PHE A 8 -50.12 10.27 54.12
C PHE A 8 -50.48 9.70 52.74
N MET A 9 -50.02 10.37 51.70
CA MET A 9 -50.16 9.87 50.34
C MET A 9 -48.91 9.06 50.02
N LEU A 10 -49.04 7.73 49.93
CA LEU A 10 -47.98 6.81 49.55
C LEU A 10 -47.79 6.91 48.02
N LEU A 11 -46.70 7.57 47.60
CA LEU A 11 -46.28 7.59 46.18
C LEU A 11 -45.45 6.33 45.92
N LEU A 12 -46.04 5.34 45.25
CA LEU A 12 -45.34 4.16 44.72
C LEU A 12 -44.53 4.62 43.47
N VAL A 13 -43.23 4.87 43.63
CA VAL A 13 -42.35 5.10 42.50
C VAL A 13 -41.94 3.73 41.97
N LEU A 14 -42.54 3.32 40.86
CA LEU A 14 -42.08 2.18 40.06
C LEU A 14 -40.77 2.59 39.36
N LEU A 15 -39.64 2.17 39.92
CA LEU A 15 -38.34 2.22 39.24
C LEU A 15 -38.33 1.11 38.18
N THR A 16 -38.70 1.46 36.95
CA THR A 16 -38.35 0.67 35.76
C THR A 16 -36.87 0.91 35.47
N THR A 17 -36.03 0.00 35.96
CA THR A 17 -34.63 -0.07 35.49
C THR A 17 -34.65 -0.55 34.05
N ALA A 18 -34.66 0.38 33.11
CA ALA A 18 -34.30 0.09 31.74
C ALA A 18 -32.83 -0.35 31.74
N LEU A 19 -32.59 -1.66 31.64
CA LEU A 19 -31.30 -2.18 31.20
C LEU A 19 -31.06 -1.68 29.75
N GLN A 20 -30.56 -0.48 29.61
CA GLN A 20 -29.91 -0.09 28.37
C GLN A 20 -28.63 -0.92 28.27
N GLY A 21 -28.70 -2.00 27.51
CA GLY A 21 -27.51 -2.69 27.05
C GLY A 21 -26.67 -1.66 26.35
N GLN A 22 -25.63 -1.16 27.01
CA GLN A 22 -24.57 -0.39 26.39
C GLN A 22 -23.88 -1.36 25.44
N THR A 23 -24.29 -1.37 24.19
CA THR A 23 -23.45 -1.83 23.10
C THR A 23 -22.31 -0.82 23.03
N THR A 24 -21.23 -1.11 23.77
CA THR A 24 -20.00 -0.35 23.64
C THR A 24 -19.55 -0.49 22.20
N GLU A 25 -19.55 0.63 21.45
CA GLU A 25 -18.95 0.63 20.13
C GLU A 25 -17.54 0.02 20.23
N PRO A 26 -17.19 -0.91 19.34
CA PRO A 26 -15.86 -1.51 19.39
C PRO A 26 -14.82 -0.40 19.31
N LYS A 27 -13.78 -0.49 20.15
CA LYS A 27 -12.67 0.45 20.09
C LYS A 27 -12.23 0.59 18.63
N ARG A 28 -11.88 1.78 18.19
CA ARG A 28 -11.47 2.06 16.79
C ARG A 28 -10.43 1.06 16.27
N SER A 29 -9.54 0.58 17.15
CA SER A 29 -8.53 -0.43 16.89
C SER A 29 -9.05 -1.87 16.69
N GLU A 30 -10.35 -2.13 16.89
CA GLU A 30 -10.95 -3.48 16.81
C GLU A 30 -12.09 -3.57 15.79
N ARG A 31 -12.51 -2.44 15.22
CA ARG A 31 -13.73 -2.32 14.41
C ARG A 31 -13.80 -3.30 13.24
N TYR A 32 -12.66 -3.54 12.57
CA TYR A 32 -12.56 -4.43 11.41
C TYR A 32 -11.72 -5.68 11.68
N ALA A 33 -11.35 -5.95 12.92
CA ALA A 33 -10.46 -7.05 13.30
C ALA A 33 -10.91 -8.44 12.76
N LYS A 34 -12.18 -8.60 12.43
CA LYS A 34 -12.81 -9.82 11.93
C LYS A 34 -13.41 -9.68 10.53
N ALA A 35 -13.13 -8.57 9.82
CA ALA A 35 -13.73 -8.33 8.52
C ALA A 35 -13.44 -9.44 7.50
N TYR A 36 -12.29 -10.09 7.60
CA TYR A 36 -11.89 -11.20 6.73
C TYR A 36 -12.76 -12.47 6.91
N GLU A 37 -13.39 -12.68 8.08
CA GLU A 37 -14.17 -13.88 8.36
C GLU A 37 -15.32 -14.08 7.35
N LYS A 38 -15.87 -12.99 6.83
CA LYS A 38 -16.91 -13.01 5.78
C LYS A 38 -16.45 -13.70 4.49
N TYR A 39 -15.14 -13.76 4.24
CA TYR A 39 -14.55 -14.25 3.00
C TYR A 39 -13.85 -15.59 3.13
N LEU A 40 -13.92 -16.25 4.30
CA LEU A 40 -13.31 -17.56 4.54
C LEU A 40 -13.86 -18.67 3.63
N GLY A 41 -15.07 -18.51 3.10
CA GLY A 41 -15.68 -19.45 2.15
C GLY A 41 -15.31 -19.21 0.69
N ALA A 42 -14.46 -18.20 0.38
CA ALA A 42 -14.03 -17.95 -0.98
C ALA A 42 -13.16 -19.10 -1.49
N SER A 43 -13.33 -19.46 -2.75
CA SER A 43 -12.65 -20.61 -3.38
C SER A 43 -12.16 -20.27 -4.78
N CYS A 44 -11.20 -21.03 -5.28
CA CYS A 44 -10.77 -20.99 -6.68
C CYS A 44 -11.77 -21.72 -7.60
N PRO A 45 -11.89 -21.31 -8.87
CA PRO A 45 -11.23 -20.16 -9.48
C PRO A 45 -11.85 -18.82 -9.01
N VAL A 46 -11.04 -17.76 -9.01
CA VAL A 46 -11.55 -16.41 -8.72
C VAL A 46 -12.50 -15.96 -9.84
N PRO A 47 -13.64 -15.31 -9.50
CA PRO A 47 -14.57 -14.85 -10.50
C PRO A 47 -13.97 -13.75 -11.36
N LYS A 48 -14.34 -13.72 -12.63
CA LYS A 48 -13.99 -12.59 -13.50
C LYS A 48 -14.68 -11.32 -12.99
N ASP A 49 -13.92 -10.26 -12.88
CA ASP A 49 -14.39 -8.95 -12.43
C ASP A 49 -13.70 -7.78 -13.15
N SER A 50 -13.84 -6.57 -12.62
CA SER A 50 -13.26 -5.35 -13.17
C SER A 50 -11.87 -5.00 -12.62
N ILE A 51 -11.35 -5.76 -11.66
CA ILE A 51 -10.03 -5.50 -11.08
C ILE A 51 -8.96 -5.70 -12.15
N GLN A 52 -8.03 -4.75 -12.23
CA GLN A 52 -6.87 -4.85 -13.09
C GLN A 52 -5.76 -5.60 -12.34
N HIS A 53 -5.54 -6.86 -12.69
CA HIS A 53 -4.52 -7.71 -12.06
C HIS A 53 -3.17 -7.55 -12.75
N PHE A 54 -2.14 -7.27 -11.97
CA PHE A 54 -0.74 -7.19 -12.40
C PHE A 54 0.11 -8.18 -11.61
N VAL A 55 1.19 -8.66 -12.23
CA VAL A 55 2.22 -9.42 -11.51
C VAL A 55 3.30 -8.45 -11.05
N TYR A 56 3.67 -8.50 -9.78
CA TYR A 56 4.70 -7.67 -9.18
C TYR A 56 6.02 -8.42 -9.09
N PHE A 57 7.05 -7.87 -9.71
CA PHE A 57 8.38 -8.47 -9.82
C PHE A 57 9.44 -7.80 -8.94
N ALA A 58 9.05 -6.90 -8.05
CA ALA A 58 10.01 -6.11 -7.29
C ALA A 58 11.10 -5.54 -8.25
N ARG A 59 12.37 -5.78 -7.98
CA ARG A 59 13.49 -5.36 -8.83
C ARG A 59 13.93 -6.40 -9.85
N ASP A 60 13.31 -7.58 -9.86
CA ASP A 60 13.72 -8.71 -10.70
C ASP A 60 13.07 -8.61 -12.10
N ARG A 61 13.29 -7.48 -12.78
CA ARG A 61 12.73 -7.16 -14.10
C ARG A 61 12.93 -8.25 -15.16
N GLU A 62 14.02 -9.00 -15.06
CA GLU A 62 14.34 -10.06 -16.02
C GLU A 62 13.36 -11.24 -15.96
N LEU A 63 12.64 -11.41 -14.84
CA LEU A 63 11.65 -12.47 -14.67
C LEU A 63 10.40 -12.27 -15.52
N ILE A 64 10.18 -11.10 -16.12
CA ILE A 64 9.08 -10.92 -17.08
C ILE A 64 9.26 -11.76 -18.34
N LYS A 65 10.51 -12.17 -18.65
CA LYS A 65 10.81 -12.96 -19.86
C LYS A 65 10.23 -14.36 -19.73
N ASP A 66 9.45 -14.74 -20.74
CA ASP A 66 8.79 -16.05 -20.82
C ASP A 66 7.85 -16.37 -19.62
N HIS A 67 7.50 -15.35 -18.83
CA HIS A 67 6.66 -15.52 -17.67
C HIS A 67 5.20 -15.86 -18.05
N PRO A 68 4.49 -16.73 -17.29
CA PRO A 68 3.10 -17.11 -17.56
C PRO A 68 2.13 -15.93 -17.74
N LEU A 69 2.37 -14.77 -17.09
CA LEU A 69 1.56 -13.58 -17.25
C LEU A 69 1.38 -13.16 -18.72
N LEU A 70 2.40 -13.40 -19.57
CA LEU A 70 2.41 -12.91 -20.96
C LEU A 70 1.26 -13.50 -21.79
N SER A 71 0.92 -14.75 -21.54
CA SER A 71 -0.19 -15.45 -22.22
C SER A 71 -1.50 -15.46 -21.41
N HIS A 72 -1.43 -15.21 -20.08
CA HIS A 72 -2.59 -15.35 -19.21
C HIS A 72 -3.57 -14.17 -19.36
N PRO A 73 -4.85 -14.39 -19.70
CA PRO A 73 -5.79 -13.33 -20.04
C PRO A 73 -6.20 -12.44 -18.88
N MET A 74 -6.13 -12.94 -17.64
CA MET A 74 -6.53 -12.20 -16.45
C MET A 74 -5.49 -11.15 -16.03
N PHE A 75 -4.21 -11.38 -16.29
CA PHE A 75 -3.17 -10.40 -15.98
C PHE A 75 -3.07 -9.34 -17.07
N LYS A 76 -3.14 -8.07 -16.68
CA LYS A 76 -3.04 -6.91 -17.57
C LYS A 76 -1.60 -6.53 -17.88
N GLY A 77 -0.68 -6.88 -16.99
CA GLY A 77 0.73 -6.57 -17.17
C GLY A 77 1.59 -6.88 -15.95
N ALA A 78 2.73 -6.24 -15.90
CA ALA A 78 3.71 -6.33 -14.83
C ALA A 78 3.82 -5.00 -14.08
N GLN A 79 3.97 -5.08 -12.74
CA GLN A 79 4.49 -3.99 -11.92
C GLN A 79 5.97 -4.28 -11.64
N ILE A 80 6.85 -3.33 -11.94
CA ILE A 80 8.29 -3.48 -11.78
C ILE A 80 8.81 -2.26 -11.02
N MET A 81 9.73 -2.51 -10.08
CA MET A 81 10.36 -1.48 -9.28
C MET A 81 11.68 -1.03 -9.95
N TYR A 82 11.79 0.26 -10.16
CA TYR A 82 12.99 0.89 -10.67
C TYR A 82 13.49 1.94 -9.69
N SER A 83 14.77 1.90 -9.36
CA SER A 83 15.35 2.86 -8.42
C SER A 83 15.66 4.20 -9.10
N TRP A 84 15.56 5.27 -8.32
CA TRP A 84 16.01 6.59 -8.77
C TRP A 84 17.46 6.56 -9.30
N ARG A 85 18.35 5.84 -8.61
CA ARG A 85 19.74 5.65 -9.00
C ARG A 85 19.93 5.12 -10.42
N GLU A 86 19.12 4.13 -10.80
CA GLU A 86 19.19 3.52 -12.14
C GLU A 86 18.69 4.47 -13.22
N LEU A 87 17.68 5.27 -12.90
CA LEU A 87 17.02 6.16 -13.88
C LEU A 87 17.69 7.52 -14.03
N GLU A 88 18.51 7.95 -13.07
CA GLU A 88 19.27 9.18 -13.08
C GLU A 88 20.67 8.94 -12.50
N PRO A 89 21.59 8.25 -13.22
CA PRO A 89 22.91 7.92 -12.71
C PRO A 89 23.79 9.14 -12.43
N GLU A 90 23.58 10.24 -13.15
CA GLU A 90 24.24 11.53 -12.93
C GLU A 90 23.20 12.65 -12.93
N LYS A 91 23.45 13.73 -12.19
CA LYS A 91 22.53 14.87 -12.06
C LYS A 91 22.05 15.39 -13.42
N GLY A 92 20.75 15.27 -13.67
CA GLY A 92 20.10 15.70 -14.92
C GLY A 92 20.39 14.82 -16.13
N LYS A 93 21.07 13.69 -15.96
CA LYS A 93 21.28 12.71 -17.03
C LYS A 93 20.43 11.46 -16.75
N TYR A 94 19.35 11.36 -17.49
CA TYR A 94 18.38 10.28 -17.34
C TYR A 94 18.68 9.14 -18.29
N ASP A 95 18.70 7.91 -17.75
CA ASP A 95 18.78 6.68 -18.54
C ASP A 95 17.52 5.84 -18.34
N PHE A 96 16.65 5.88 -19.32
CA PHE A 96 15.39 5.14 -19.31
C PHE A 96 15.42 3.91 -20.22
N THR A 97 16.60 3.44 -20.59
CA THR A 97 16.77 2.30 -21.51
C THR A 97 16.05 1.07 -21.00
N ILE A 98 16.23 0.71 -19.73
CA ILE A 98 15.56 -0.45 -19.12
C ILE A 98 14.04 -0.33 -19.09
N LEU A 99 13.51 0.88 -18.86
CA LEU A 99 12.06 1.13 -18.90
C LEU A 99 11.49 0.96 -20.31
N ARG A 100 12.19 1.47 -21.33
CA ARG A 100 11.78 1.29 -22.73
C ARG A 100 11.77 -0.17 -23.13
N GLU A 101 12.82 -0.90 -22.78
CA GLU A 101 12.93 -2.34 -23.07
C GLU A 101 11.77 -3.11 -22.47
N ASP A 102 11.50 -2.94 -21.17
CA ASP A 102 10.44 -3.66 -20.47
C ASP A 102 9.04 -3.28 -20.99
N MET A 103 8.83 -1.98 -21.23
CA MET A 103 7.56 -1.50 -21.79
C MET A 103 7.29 -2.10 -23.17
N GLU A 104 8.26 -2.07 -24.10
CA GLU A 104 8.08 -2.61 -25.44
C GLU A 104 7.99 -4.15 -25.43
N TYR A 105 8.75 -4.82 -24.55
CA TYR A 105 8.62 -6.26 -24.38
C TYR A 105 7.21 -6.66 -23.93
N LEU A 106 6.70 -6.07 -22.86
CA LEU A 106 5.34 -6.32 -22.38
C LEU A 106 4.28 -5.99 -23.43
N LYS A 107 4.43 -4.86 -24.14
CA LYS A 107 3.53 -4.42 -25.21
C LYS A 107 3.49 -5.41 -26.37
N SER A 108 4.59 -6.08 -26.71
CA SER A 108 4.61 -7.13 -27.76
C SER A 108 3.67 -8.31 -27.43
N TYR A 109 3.39 -8.54 -26.16
CA TYR A 109 2.42 -9.52 -25.64
C TYR A 109 1.05 -8.89 -25.30
N ARG A 110 0.81 -7.62 -25.67
CA ARG A 110 -0.41 -6.87 -25.30
C ARG A 110 -0.57 -6.69 -23.80
N LYS A 111 0.56 -6.65 -23.07
CA LYS A 111 0.62 -6.38 -21.63
C LYS A 111 1.11 -4.95 -21.40
N ARG A 112 0.86 -4.44 -20.21
CA ARG A 112 1.21 -3.07 -19.83
C ARG A 112 2.19 -3.05 -18.68
N LEU A 113 3.01 -2.01 -18.63
CA LEU A 113 3.94 -1.75 -17.54
C LEU A 113 3.26 -0.85 -16.50
N PHE A 114 3.37 -1.20 -15.24
CA PHE A 114 3.10 -0.33 -14.10
C PHE A 114 4.45 -0.10 -13.37
N ILE A 115 4.90 1.15 -13.27
CA ILE A 115 6.17 1.49 -12.65
C ILE A 115 5.97 1.65 -11.14
N GLN A 116 6.83 1.02 -10.32
CA GLN A 116 7.02 1.42 -8.93
C GLN A 116 8.35 2.15 -8.82
N LEU A 117 8.31 3.46 -8.52
CA LEU A 117 9.52 4.29 -8.41
C LEU A 117 10.11 4.16 -7.02
N GLN A 118 11.36 3.69 -6.96
CA GLN A 118 12.04 3.39 -5.70
C GLN A 118 12.95 4.52 -5.24
N ASP A 119 12.67 5.02 -4.04
CA ASP A 119 13.49 5.99 -3.30
C ASP A 119 13.81 5.53 -1.86
N VAL A 120 13.30 4.34 -1.48
CA VAL A 120 13.53 3.67 -0.19
C VAL A 120 14.02 2.25 -0.43
N THR A 121 14.90 1.74 0.43
CA THR A 121 15.36 0.35 0.40
C THR A 121 15.22 -0.32 1.75
N PHE A 122 14.98 -1.63 1.75
CA PHE A 122 15.07 -2.51 2.90
C PHE A 122 16.38 -3.33 2.85
N ASN A 123 17.44 -2.73 2.30
CA ASN A 123 18.76 -3.34 2.14
C ASN A 123 19.84 -2.31 2.50
N ILE A 124 20.62 -2.59 3.54
CA ILE A 124 21.69 -1.71 4.02
C ILE A 124 22.84 -1.52 3.02
N LYS A 125 23.00 -2.48 2.08
CA LYS A 125 24.08 -2.44 1.08
C LYS A 125 23.72 -1.63 -0.16
N TYR A 126 22.47 -1.21 -0.30
CA TYR A 126 21.99 -0.53 -1.50
C TYR A 126 21.22 0.74 -1.16
N LYS A 127 21.62 1.84 -1.77
CA LYS A 127 20.92 3.13 -1.71
C LYS A 127 20.23 3.37 -3.04
N ALA A 128 18.91 3.58 -3.01
CA ALA A 128 18.12 3.74 -4.24
C ALA A 128 18.28 5.12 -4.90
N VAL A 129 18.99 6.05 -4.27
CA VAL A 129 19.20 7.40 -4.81
C VAL A 129 20.53 7.51 -5.53
N PRO A 130 20.68 8.40 -6.54
CA PRO A 130 21.95 8.63 -7.26
C PRO A 130 23.06 9.14 -6.33
N ASP A 131 24.34 8.87 -6.71
CA ASP A 131 25.50 9.22 -5.88
C ASP A 131 25.68 10.73 -5.68
N TYR A 132 25.26 11.56 -6.65
CA TYR A 132 25.35 13.01 -6.50
C TYR A 132 24.51 13.56 -5.35
N LEU A 133 23.43 12.87 -4.95
CA LEU A 133 22.62 13.24 -3.80
C LEU A 133 23.29 12.91 -2.45
N LEU A 134 24.30 12.04 -2.44
CA LEU A 134 25.01 11.64 -1.21
C LEU A 134 26.06 12.65 -0.75
N THR A 135 25.93 13.91 -1.15
CA THR A 135 26.87 15.00 -0.85
C THR A 135 26.28 15.98 0.16
N GLU A 136 27.12 16.86 0.71
CA GLU A 136 26.71 17.92 1.63
C GLU A 136 25.67 18.89 1.03
N GLU A 137 25.69 19.08 -0.30
CA GLU A 137 24.68 19.90 -1.01
C GLU A 137 23.24 19.43 -0.72
N TYR A 138 23.07 18.14 -0.42
CA TYR A 138 21.78 17.49 -0.17
C TYR A 138 21.65 16.91 1.25
N ASP A 139 22.46 17.41 2.20
CA ASP A 139 22.52 16.87 3.58
C ASP A 139 22.76 15.34 3.61
N GLY A 140 23.54 14.82 2.67
CA GLY A 140 23.77 13.39 2.49
C GLY A 140 22.65 12.64 1.75
N GLY A 141 21.54 13.29 1.41
CA GLY A 141 20.47 12.80 0.52
C GLY A 141 19.63 11.63 1.02
N VAL A 142 20.16 10.79 1.91
CA VAL A 142 19.50 9.63 2.51
C VAL A 142 19.78 9.56 4.01
N VAL A 143 18.88 8.88 4.72
CA VAL A 143 19.09 8.49 6.11
C VAL A 143 18.85 7.00 6.29
N MET A 144 19.47 6.41 7.31
CA MET A 144 19.24 5.03 7.72
C MET A 144 17.83 4.88 8.27
N GLN A 145 17.11 3.85 7.82
CA GLN A 145 15.94 3.36 8.53
C GLN A 145 16.26 2.11 9.34
N TYR A 146 15.46 1.87 10.36
CA TYR A 146 15.65 0.82 11.34
C TYR A 146 14.42 -0.10 11.38
N ASN A 147 14.66 -1.37 11.67
CA ASN A 147 13.63 -2.35 11.98
C ASN A 147 13.08 -2.14 13.39
N ASP A 148 12.02 -2.86 13.76
CA ASP A 148 11.40 -2.80 15.09
C ASP A 148 12.35 -3.21 16.24
N ASP A 149 13.41 -3.96 15.92
CA ASP A 149 14.45 -4.38 16.86
C ASP A 149 15.66 -3.42 16.92
N ASP A 150 15.53 -2.21 16.38
CA ASP A 150 16.59 -1.21 16.25
C ASP A 150 17.77 -1.61 15.34
N SER A 151 17.70 -2.73 14.67
CA SER A 151 18.72 -3.10 13.68
C SER A 151 18.61 -2.23 12.40
N PRO A 152 19.74 -1.92 11.72
CA PRO A 152 19.70 -1.23 10.44
C PRO A 152 18.86 -1.98 9.41
N GLY A 153 17.82 -1.31 8.87
CA GLY A 153 16.86 -1.91 7.93
C GLY A 153 17.07 -1.52 6.47
N GLY A 154 17.70 -0.37 6.21
CA GLY A 154 17.89 0.13 4.85
C GLY A 154 18.07 1.64 4.79
N TRP A 155 17.73 2.24 3.65
CA TRP A 155 17.95 3.65 3.38
C TRP A 155 16.68 4.33 2.85
N VAL A 156 16.43 5.55 3.31
CA VAL A 156 15.30 6.39 2.87
C VAL A 156 15.85 7.68 2.27
N ALA A 157 15.41 8.05 1.08
CA ALA A 157 15.63 9.39 0.55
C ALA A 157 15.04 10.43 1.50
N GLN A 158 15.76 11.51 1.75
CA GLN A 158 15.29 12.59 2.64
C GLN A 158 14.12 13.35 2.00
N ARG A 159 12.94 12.70 1.94
CA ARG A 159 11.72 13.25 1.33
C ARG A 159 11.33 14.63 1.89
N TRP A 160 11.68 14.92 3.16
CA TRP A 160 11.46 16.21 3.82
C TRP A 160 12.48 17.29 3.40
N ASN A 161 13.64 16.92 2.85
CA ASN A 161 14.63 17.87 2.34
C ASN A 161 14.16 18.48 1.01
N LYS A 162 14.06 19.83 0.95
CA LYS A 162 13.55 20.55 -0.23
C LYS A 162 14.42 20.38 -1.47
N THR A 163 15.74 20.32 -1.29
CA THR A 163 16.68 20.17 -2.43
C THR A 163 16.60 18.76 -3.00
N VAL A 164 16.49 17.73 -2.17
CA VAL A 164 16.27 16.34 -2.61
C VAL A 164 14.93 16.22 -3.35
N ARG A 165 13.83 16.79 -2.81
CA ARG A 165 12.52 16.79 -3.49
C ARG A 165 12.54 17.49 -4.82
N ALA A 166 13.30 18.61 -4.94
CA ALA A 166 13.42 19.33 -6.21
C ALA A 166 14.02 18.42 -7.29
N GLN A 167 15.07 17.66 -6.97
CA GLN A 167 15.65 16.69 -7.93
C GLN A 167 14.69 15.56 -8.24
N PHE A 168 13.98 15.02 -7.23
CA PHE A 168 12.96 13.99 -7.45
C PHE A 168 11.83 14.48 -8.39
N SER A 169 11.42 15.75 -8.24
CA SER A 169 10.44 16.37 -9.13
C SER A 169 10.94 16.46 -10.56
N LEU A 170 12.23 16.75 -10.80
CA LEU A 170 12.82 16.78 -12.13
C LEU A 170 12.87 15.37 -12.76
N LEU A 171 13.19 14.33 -11.99
CA LEU A 171 13.09 12.95 -12.45
C LEU A 171 11.64 12.60 -12.87
N LEU A 172 10.65 12.94 -12.04
CA LEU A 172 9.25 12.70 -12.37
C LEU A 172 8.82 13.41 -13.67
N GLN A 173 9.26 14.67 -13.86
CA GLN A 173 9.00 15.40 -15.10
C GLN A 173 9.64 14.75 -16.33
N ALA A 174 10.88 14.28 -16.21
CA ALA A 174 11.57 13.57 -17.28
C ALA A 174 10.88 12.27 -17.64
N LEU A 175 10.48 11.47 -16.63
CA LEU A 175 9.71 10.24 -16.82
C LEU A 175 8.35 10.51 -17.46
N GLY A 176 7.63 11.52 -16.98
CA GLY A 176 6.31 11.88 -17.52
C GLY A 176 6.38 12.32 -18.97
N LYS A 177 7.38 13.12 -19.33
CA LYS A 177 7.61 13.56 -20.71
C LYS A 177 7.77 12.39 -21.68
N GLU A 178 8.36 11.29 -21.22
CA GLU A 178 8.61 10.14 -22.09
C GLU A 178 7.50 9.09 -22.03
N PHE A 179 6.93 8.82 -20.85
CA PHE A 179 6.09 7.63 -20.61
C PHE A 179 4.61 7.91 -20.34
N ASP A 180 4.21 9.17 -20.07
CA ASP A 180 2.80 9.46 -19.81
C ASP A 180 1.90 9.06 -21.00
N GLY A 181 0.82 8.35 -20.70
CA GLY A 181 -0.10 7.78 -21.69
C GLY A 181 0.40 6.51 -22.39
N LYS A 182 1.67 6.12 -22.21
CA LYS A 182 2.26 4.91 -22.82
C LYS A 182 2.30 3.70 -21.88
N ILE A 183 2.39 3.94 -20.58
CA ILE A 183 2.35 2.93 -19.53
C ILE A 183 0.97 2.88 -18.88
N GLU A 184 0.67 1.83 -18.10
CA GLU A 184 -0.56 1.77 -17.31
C GLU A 184 -0.55 2.79 -16.19
N GLY A 185 0.54 2.83 -15.44
CA GLY A 185 0.65 3.75 -14.33
C GLY A 185 2.02 3.78 -13.68
N ILE A 186 2.13 4.64 -12.69
CA ILE A 186 3.31 4.79 -11.84
C ILE A 186 2.89 5.03 -10.40
N ASN A 187 3.51 4.33 -9.46
CA ASN A 187 3.31 4.58 -8.03
C ASN A 187 4.59 4.99 -7.31
N LEU A 188 4.42 5.86 -6.31
CA LEU A 188 5.42 6.12 -5.30
C LEU A 188 5.39 5.00 -4.26
N GLN A 189 6.55 4.71 -3.69
CA GLN A 189 6.65 3.76 -2.59
C GLN A 189 5.87 4.23 -1.35
N GLU A 190 5.81 3.36 -0.37
CA GLU A 190 5.03 3.52 0.84
C GLU A 190 5.37 4.78 1.65
N THR A 191 4.37 5.25 2.39
CA THR A 191 4.50 6.35 3.34
C THR A 191 5.21 5.93 4.63
N SER A 192 5.26 4.63 4.90
CA SER A 192 5.96 4.05 6.05
C SER A 192 7.47 4.16 5.87
N ILE A 193 8.16 4.69 6.88
CA ILE A 193 9.62 4.74 6.96
C ILE A 193 10.06 4.54 8.40
N GLY A 194 11.05 3.69 8.62
CA GLY A 194 11.62 3.40 9.95
C GLY A 194 12.70 4.41 10.39
N VAL A 195 12.52 5.70 10.09
CA VAL A 195 13.48 6.76 10.45
C VAL A 195 13.18 7.31 11.85
N ARG A 196 14.24 7.61 12.62
CA ARG A 196 14.08 8.15 13.98
C ARG A 196 13.49 9.56 13.95
N ASP A 197 12.61 9.86 14.90
CA ASP A 197 11.84 11.12 14.97
C ASP A 197 12.71 12.39 15.10
N SER A 198 13.97 12.26 15.55
CA SER A 198 14.88 13.39 15.67
C SER A 198 15.42 13.96 14.35
N VAL A 199 15.16 13.27 13.22
CA VAL A 199 15.74 13.60 11.90
C VAL A 199 14.86 14.58 11.12
N PHE A 200 13.54 14.58 11.37
CA PHE A 200 12.57 15.44 10.68
C PHE A 200 11.34 15.68 11.57
N SER A 201 10.52 16.67 11.22
CA SER A 201 9.20 16.80 11.84
C SER A 201 8.14 16.00 11.07
N GLU A 202 7.22 15.35 11.80
CA GLU A 202 6.11 14.59 11.23
C GLU A 202 5.31 15.42 10.21
N LEU A 203 5.03 16.69 10.55
CA LEU A 203 4.30 17.62 9.67
C LEU A 203 5.07 17.95 8.38
N GLU A 204 6.39 18.17 8.47
CA GLU A 204 7.23 18.38 7.29
C GLU A 204 7.21 17.17 6.38
N TYR A 205 7.21 15.96 6.95
CA TYR A 205 7.10 14.73 6.18
C TYR A 205 5.76 14.62 5.44
N VAL A 206 4.63 14.92 6.12
CA VAL A 206 3.30 14.93 5.49
C VAL A 206 3.23 15.95 4.35
N VAL A 207 3.78 17.15 4.56
CA VAL A 207 3.86 18.20 3.52
C VAL A 207 4.70 17.70 2.34
N ALA A 208 5.85 17.10 2.61
CA ALA A 208 6.74 16.57 1.59
C ALA A 208 6.08 15.47 0.73
N LEU A 209 5.34 14.56 1.35
CA LEU A 209 4.57 13.54 0.62
C LEU A 209 3.54 14.17 -0.31
N LYS A 210 2.79 15.18 0.16
CA LYS A 210 1.81 15.90 -0.66
C LYS A 210 2.45 16.62 -1.85
N GLU A 211 3.62 17.24 -1.64
CA GLU A 211 4.38 17.88 -2.73
C GLU A 211 4.86 16.85 -3.77
N ASN A 212 5.34 15.68 -3.34
CA ASN A 212 5.71 14.60 -4.24
C ASN A 212 4.50 14.05 -5.01
N MET A 213 3.35 13.86 -4.36
CA MET A 213 2.11 13.45 -5.02
C MET A 213 1.68 14.46 -6.10
N LEU A 214 1.75 15.75 -5.79
CA LEU A 214 1.40 16.81 -6.73
C LEU A 214 2.36 16.82 -7.93
N SER A 215 3.66 16.65 -7.68
CA SER A 215 4.68 16.56 -8.73
C SER A 215 4.44 15.34 -9.63
N LEU A 216 4.11 14.18 -9.03
CA LEU A 216 3.76 12.97 -9.75
C LEU A 216 2.55 13.21 -10.67
N LYS A 217 1.45 13.77 -10.14
CA LYS A 217 0.24 14.01 -10.94
C LYS A 217 0.44 15.01 -12.07
N LYS A 218 1.23 16.06 -11.82
CA LYS A 218 1.58 17.03 -12.87
C LYS A 218 2.41 16.42 -13.98
N SER A 219 3.28 15.46 -13.64
CA SER A 219 4.16 14.78 -14.60
C SER A 219 3.41 13.69 -15.39
N PHE A 220 2.39 13.08 -14.80
CA PHE A 220 1.60 12.01 -15.40
C PHE A 220 0.10 12.35 -15.38
N PRO A 221 -0.34 13.31 -16.20
CA PRO A 221 -1.77 13.68 -16.25
C PRO A 221 -2.68 12.59 -16.83
N THR A 222 -2.15 11.68 -17.67
CA THR A 222 -2.90 10.67 -18.42
C THR A 222 -2.83 9.28 -17.80
N SER A 223 -1.63 8.81 -17.50
CA SER A 223 -1.41 7.49 -16.87
C SER A 223 -1.90 7.48 -15.44
N THR A 224 -2.27 6.30 -14.93
CA THR A 224 -2.63 6.13 -13.52
C THR A 224 -1.46 6.50 -12.62
N THR A 225 -1.68 7.43 -11.70
CA THR A 225 -0.73 7.79 -10.64
C THR A 225 -1.23 7.25 -9.32
N MET A 226 -0.32 6.77 -8.46
CA MET A 226 -0.68 6.18 -7.17
C MET A 226 0.40 6.43 -6.11
N ILE A 227 0.02 6.42 -4.83
CA ILE A 227 0.93 6.32 -3.70
C ILE A 227 0.50 5.17 -2.80
N TYR A 228 1.46 4.39 -2.28
CA TYR A 228 1.18 3.41 -1.24
C TYR A 228 1.15 4.11 0.13
N ALA A 229 -0.06 4.29 0.64
CA ALA A 229 -0.35 5.00 1.89
C ALA A 229 -0.79 4.00 2.96
N ASN A 230 0.16 3.45 3.73
CA ASN A 230 -0.07 2.40 4.73
C ASN A 230 0.06 2.93 6.18
N PHE A 231 1.26 3.27 6.61
CA PHE A 231 1.59 3.89 7.89
C PHE A 231 2.33 5.19 7.64
N ILE A 232 2.42 6.04 8.66
CA ILE A 232 3.14 7.30 8.56
C ILE A 232 3.84 7.59 9.89
N PRO A 233 5.07 8.15 9.90
CA PRO A 233 5.73 8.55 11.13
C PRO A 233 4.84 9.36 12.06
N GLY A 234 4.83 9.00 13.33
CA GLY A 234 3.98 9.60 14.36
C GLY A 234 2.51 9.11 14.38
N GLU A 235 2.11 8.27 13.42
CA GLU A 235 0.76 7.70 13.30
C GLU A 235 0.87 6.24 12.84
N TRP A 236 1.37 5.36 13.74
CA TRP A 236 1.65 3.96 13.41
C TRP A 236 0.47 3.03 13.64
N LEU A 237 -0.39 3.35 14.60
CA LEU A 237 -1.50 2.51 15.01
C LEU A 237 -2.81 3.30 14.97
N PRO A 238 -3.97 2.63 14.87
CA PRO A 238 -5.27 3.29 14.88
C PRO A 238 -5.52 4.15 16.13
N GLY A 239 -4.83 3.86 17.25
CA GLY A 239 -4.90 4.64 18.50
C GLY A 239 -4.15 5.97 18.46
N ASP A 240 -3.18 6.09 17.56
CA ASP A 240 -2.31 7.25 17.42
C ASP A 240 -2.73 8.17 16.27
N ASP A 241 -3.98 8.06 15.81
CA ASP A 241 -4.51 8.80 14.67
C ASP A 241 -4.44 10.32 14.90
N LYS A 242 -3.48 10.96 14.27
CA LYS A 242 -3.30 12.41 14.20
C LYS A 242 -3.94 13.03 12.96
N GLY A 243 -4.54 12.19 12.09
CA GLY A 243 -5.13 12.58 10.82
C GLY A 243 -4.13 12.76 9.68
N TYR A 244 -2.87 12.36 9.87
CA TYR A 244 -1.82 12.50 8.86
C TYR A 244 -2.08 11.60 7.65
N LEU A 245 -2.28 10.31 7.89
CA LEU A 245 -2.56 9.36 6.83
C LEU A 245 -3.90 9.67 6.15
N ARG A 246 -4.93 10.03 6.93
CA ARG A 246 -6.22 10.49 6.41
C ARG A 246 -6.04 11.73 5.51
N GLY A 247 -5.16 12.65 5.90
CA GLY A 247 -4.82 13.83 5.11
C GLY A 247 -4.13 13.49 3.78
N ILE A 248 -3.38 12.37 3.69
CA ILE A 248 -2.83 11.85 2.43
C ILE A 248 -3.96 11.30 1.54
N TYR A 249 -4.87 10.49 2.11
CA TYR A 249 -6.03 9.97 1.38
C TYR A 249 -6.91 11.08 0.81
N GLN A 250 -7.26 12.07 1.63
CA GLN A 250 -8.06 13.23 1.19
C GLN A 250 -7.36 14.04 0.11
N TYR A 251 -6.04 14.23 0.23
CA TYR A 251 -5.28 14.98 -0.75
C TYR A 251 -5.15 14.23 -2.07
N GLY A 252 -4.93 12.90 -2.03
CA GLY A 252 -4.91 12.06 -3.22
C GLY A 252 -6.22 12.18 -4.01
N GLU A 253 -7.37 12.06 -3.32
CA GLU A 253 -8.69 12.27 -3.93
C GLU A 253 -8.83 13.67 -4.54
N GLN A 254 -8.39 14.70 -3.82
CA GLN A 254 -8.50 16.10 -4.28
C GLN A 254 -7.72 16.37 -5.57
N ILE A 255 -6.51 15.80 -5.71
CA ILE A 255 -5.62 16.08 -6.84
C ILE A 255 -5.64 15.01 -7.94
N GLY A 256 -6.42 13.94 -7.76
CA GLY A 256 -6.52 12.86 -8.73
C GLY A 256 -5.36 11.87 -8.71
N VAL A 257 -4.71 11.65 -7.54
CA VAL A 257 -3.71 10.60 -7.31
C VAL A 257 -4.37 9.41 -6.65
N GLY A 258 -4.24 8.22 -7.25
CA GLY A 258 -4.72 6.97 -6.70
C GLY A 258 -4.05 6.63 -5.37
N LEU A 259 -4.73 5.81 -4.59
CA LEU A 259 -4.34 5.45 -3.23
C LEU A 259 -4.23 3.94 -3.12
N GLY A 260 -3.20 3.47 -2.44
CA GLY A 260 -2.97 2.04 -2.33
C GLY A 260 -2.20 1.65 -1.08
N GLY A 261 -1.87 0.38 -1.01
CA GLY A 261 -1.02 -0.18 0.05
C GLY A 261 -0.11 -1.26 -0.49
N PRO A 262 1.08 -1.43 0.12
CA PRO A 262 2.04 -2.44 -0.32
C PRO A 262 1.64 -3.86 0.11
N ASP A 263 0.83 -4.00 1.18
CA ASP A 263 0.57 -5.27 1.82
C ASP A 263 -0.93 -5.50 2.05
N LEU A 264 -1.41 -6.65 1.62
CA LEU A 264 -2.75 -7.12 1.96
C LEU A 264 -2.69 -8.18 3.05
N MET A 265 -2.64 -7.75 4.30
CA MET A 265 -2.59 -8.62 5.48
C MET A 265 -3.96 -8.63 6.19
N VAL A 266 -4.87 -9.47 5.73
CA VAL A 266 -6.29 -9.46 6.13
C VAL A 266 -6.57 -9.82 7.59
N LYS A 267 -5.58 -10.38 8.33
CA LYS A 267 -5.67 -10.69 9.76
C LYS A 267 -4.87 -9.74 10.65
N ARG A 268 -4.07 -8.83 10.06
CA ARG A 268 -3.27 -7.87 10.83
C ARG A 268 -4.15 -6.72 11.32
N LYS A 269 -4.58 -6.79 12.59
CA LYS A 269 -5.53 -5.83 13.20
C LYS A 269 -5.11 -4.36 13.02
N GLY A 270 -3.85 -4.04 13.20
CA GLY A 270 -3.32 -2.68 13.04
C GLY A 270 -3.62 -2.12 11.64
N GLN A 271 -3.31 -2.89 10.60
CA GLN A 271 -3.55 -2.50 9.21
C GLN A 271 -5.05 -2.43 8.88
N LEU A 272 -5.83 -3.45 9.29
CA LEU A 272 -7.28 -3.52 9.07
C LEU A 272 -8.05 -2.34 9.66
N ASN A 273 -7.62 -1.82 10.80
CA ASN A 273 -8.28 -0.74 11.50
C ASN A 273 -7.66 0.64 11.24
N HIS A 274 -6.67 0.74 10.35
CA HIS A 274 -6.00 1.98 9.98
C HIS A 274 -6.06 2.21 8.45
N ALA A 275 -5.00 1.87 7.70
CA ALA A 275 -4.94 2.13 6.27
C ALA A 275 -6.06 1.44 5.48
N LEU A 276 -6.31 0.14 5.72
CA LEU A 276 -7.38 -0.60 5.03
C LEU A 276 -8.78 -0.12 5.46
N ALA A 277 -8.94 0.36 6.70
CA ALA A 277 -10.17 1.01 7.12
C ALA A 277 -10.43 2.31 6.35
N MET A 278 -9.41 3.11 6.11
CA MET A 278 -9.54 4.35 5.30
C MET A 278 -9.96 4.05 3.86
N MET A 279 -9.38 3.00 3.24
CA MET A 279 -9.82 2.54 1.92
C MET A 279 -11.28 2.10 1.93
N HIS A 280 -11.68 1.31 2.93
CA HIS A 280 -13.05 0.77 3.06
C HIS A 280 -14.09 1.86 3.30
N GLU A 281 -13.82 2.81 4.19
CA GLU A 281 -14.77 3.83 4.63
C GLU A 281 -14.87 5.02 3.67
N GLY A 282 -13.81 5.27 2.94
CA GLY A 282 -13.75 6.40 2.01
C GLY A 282 -14.62 6.18 0.76
N GLN A 283 -15.11 7.28 0.22
CA GLN A 283 -15.78 7.32 -1.08
C GLN A 283 -14.82 7.99 -2.07
N TYR A 284 -13.96 7.18 -2.70
CA TYR A 284 -12.93 7.67 -3.61
C TYR A 284 -13.38 7.53 -5.05
N THR A 285 -13.08 8.56 -5.84
CA THR A 285 -13.21 8.55 -7.30
C THR A 285 -11.89 8.22 -7.99
N VAL A 286 -10.77 8.42 -7.27
CA VAL A 286 -9.45 8.00 -7.72
C VAL A 286 -9.28 6.49 -7.64
N PRO A 287 -8.42 5.88 -8.48
CA PRO A 287 -8.15 4.45 -8.40
C PRO A 287 -7.60 4.02 -7.04
N LEU A 288 -8.14 2.92 -6.52
CA LEU A 288 -7.59 2.23 -5.36
C LEU A 288 -6.79 1.00 -5.80
N GLY A 289 -5.65 0.73 -5.14
CA GLY A 289 -4.82 -0.41 -5.44
C GLY A 289 -4.26 -1.08 -4.18
N ILE A 290 -4.02 -2.38 -4.27
CA ILE A 290 -3.40 -3.13 -3.18
C ILE A 290 -2.40 -4.13 -3.73
N ALA A 291 -1.25 -4.26 -3.09
CA ALA A 291 -0.29 -5.28 -3.43
C ALA A 291 -0.32 -6.44 -2.43
N VAL A 292 -0.02 -7.62 -2.93
CA VAL A 292 0.34 -8.81 -2.16
C VAL A 292 1.83 -8.97 -2.39
N GLN A 293 2.63 -8.54 -1.41
CA GLN A 293 4.09 -8.56 -1.50
C GLN A 293 4.71 -9.81 -0.84
N ASP A 294 6.03 -9.93 -0.90
CA ASP A 294 6.77 -11.01 -0.30
C ASP A 294 6.41 -11.18 1.19
N GLY A 295 6.16 -12.42 1.56
CA GLY A 295 5.74 -12.74 2.92
C GLY A 295 4.24 -12.64 3.20
N ASN A 296 3.44 -11.97 2.36
CA ASN A 296 1.99 -11.89 2.57
C ASN A 296 1.28 -13.25 2.46
N TYR A 297 1.85 -14.19 1.69
CA TYR A 297 1.34 -15.57 1.62
C TYR A 297 1.75 -16.39 2.84
N ILE A 298 2.94 -16.16 3.39
CA ILE A 298 3.54 -16.96 4.46
C ILE A 298 2.68 -16.87 5.73
N GLY A 299 2.45 -18.02 6.36
CA GLY A 299 1.64 -18.08 7.56
C GLY A 299 0.14 -18.11 7.35
N GLU A 300 -0.34 -17.46 6.31
CA GLU A 300 -1.75 -17.47 5.95
C GLU A 300 -2.12 -18.71 5.13
N THR A 301 -1.16 -19.27 4.40
CA THR A 301 -1.32 -20.53 3.63
C THR A 301 -1.13 -21.79 4.49
N GLY A 302 -0.72 -21.66 5.75
CA GLY A 302 -0.34 -22.78 6.61
C GLY A 302 1.13 -23.20 6.50
N ASP A 303 1.93 -22.51 5.67
CA ASP A 303 3.35 -22.82 5.43
C ASP A 303 4.29 -22.06 6.38
N ILE A 304 3.79 -21.65 7.56
CA ILE A 304 4.63 -20.98 8.54
C ILE A 304 5.77 -21.90 8.93
N ASP A 305 6.96 -21.46 8.61
CA ASP A 305 8.23 -22.07 8.97
C ASP A 305 8.28 -23.57 8.66
N ASN A 306 9.28 -24.01 7.94
CA ASN A 306 9.56 -25.41 7.60
C ASN A 306 9.49 -26.40 8.80
N GLU A 307 9.18 -25.93 10.00
CA GLU A 307 9.07 -26.68 11.23
C GLU A 307 7.73 -27.40 11.43
N LYS A 308 6.64 -26.93 10.79
CA LYS A 308 5.34 -27.62 10.88
C LYS A 308 5.04 -28.44 9.62
N LYS A 309 5.76 -29.52 9.44
CA LYS A 309 5.61 -30.50 8.33
C LYS A 309 4.23 -31.16 8.19
N ASN A 310 3.23 -30.79 8.95
CA ASN A 310 1.91 -31.41 8.99
C ASN A 310 0.74 -30.48 8.74
N SER A 311 0.95 -29.21 8.35
CA SER A 311 -0.15 -28.34 7.96
C SER A 311 -0.56 -28.64 6.51
N THR A 312 -1.85 -28.87 6.28
CA THR A 312 -2.38 -28.97 4.93
C THR A 312 -2.29 -27.56 4.31
N HIS A 313 -1.51 -27.45 3.22
CA HIS A 313 -1.45 -26.21 2.43
C HIS A 313 -2.83 -25.87 1.87
N HIS A 314 -3.24 -24.61 2.01
CA HIS A 314 -4.44 -24.07 1.38
C HIS A 314 -4.16 -22.67 0.84
N SER A 315 -4.58 -22.44 -0.39
CA SER A 315 -4.38 -21.15 -1.03
C SER A 315 -5.19 -20.06 -0.34
N ILE A 316 -4.55 -18.96 0.02
CA ILE A 316 -5.20 -17.75 0.55
C ILE A 316 -5.68 -16.79 -0.55
N VAL A 317 -5.29 -17.02 -1.79
CA VAL A 317 -5.59 -16.14 -2.95
C VAL A 317 -7.08 -15.81 -3.09
N PRO A 318 -8.03 -16.79 -3.01
CA PRO A 318 -9.44 -16.46 -3.16
C PRO A 318 -9.97 -15.56 -2.03
N LEU A 319 -9.47 -15.72 -0.81
CA LEU A 319 -9.82 -14.85 0.31
C LEU A 319 -9.28 -13.43 0.09
N LEU A 320 -8.00 -13.29 -0.27
CA LEU A 320 -7.39 -11.99 -0.56
C LEU A 320 -8.12 -11.28 -1.69
N HIS A 321 -8.44 -11.99 -2.77
CA HIS A 321 -9.17 -11.44 -3.90
C HIS A 321 -10.57 -10.95 -3.51
N ALA A 322 -11.36 -11.80 -2.81
CA ALA A 322 -12.72 -11.46 -2.39
C ALA A 322 -12.73 -10.27 -1.41
N PHE A 323 -11.78 -10.26 -0.46
CA PHE A 323 -11.61 -9.15 0.49
C PHE A 323 -11.23 -7.84 -0.23
N ALA A 324 -10.27 -7.89 -1.13
CA ALA A 324 -9.84 -6.72 -1.89
C ALA A 324 -10.95 -6.15 -2.77
N LYS A 325 -11.74 -7.02 -3.42
CA LYS A 325 -12.88 -6.65 -4.24
C LYS A 325 -14.02 -6.03 -3.45
N ASP A 326 -14.51 -6.71 -2.42
CA ASP A 326 -15.77 -6.35 -1.78
C ASP A 326 -15.57 -5.41 -0.59
N PHE A 327 -14.50 -5.61 0.20
CA PHE A 327 -14.23 -4.78 1.36
C PHE A 327 -13.45 -3.51 0.98
N LEU A 328 -12.35 -3.65 0.22
CA LEU A 328 -11.52 -2.50 -0.17
C LEU A 328 -12.04 -1.80 -1.43
N LYS A 329 -12.80 -2.48 -2.30
CA LYS A 329 -13.35 -1.94 -3.56
C LYS A 329 -12.27 -1.43 -4.51
N ILE A 330 -11.17 -2.17 -4.63
CA ILE A 330 -10.00 -1.76 -5.41
C ILE A 330 -10.22 -1.83 -6.93
N ASN A 331 -9.42 -1.06 -7.65
CA ASN A 331 -9.32 -1.08 -9.10
C ASN A 331 -8.11 -1.89 -9.58
N TYR A 332 -7.03 -1.91 -8.79
CA TYR A 332 -5.76 -2.57 -9.12
C TYR A 332 -5.34 -3.54 -8.03
N MET A 333 -4.88 -4.74 -8.45
CA MET A 333 -4.29 -5.71 -7.54
C MET A 333 -2.96 -6.21 -8.10
N PHE A 334 -1.92 -6.14 -7.28
CA PHE A 334 -0.56 -6.49 -7.67
C PHE A 334 -0.13 -7.75 -6.92
N TRP A 335 0.10 -8.84 -7.64
CA TRP A 335 0.45 -10.15 -7.10
C TRP A 335 1.95 -10.39 -7.21
N VAL A 336 2.65 -10.52 -6.09
CA VAL A 336 4.09 -10.79 -6.13
C VAL A 336 4.39 -12.14 -6.80
N ASP A 337 5.43 -12.16 -7.63
CA ASP A 337 5.99 -13.38 -8.22
C ASP A 337 6.88 -14.09 -7.19
N GLN A 338 6.26 -14.57 -6.11
CA GLN A 338 6.94 -15.31 -5.05
C GLN A 338 6.71 -16.82 -5.19
N GLU A 339 7.78 -17.56 -5.43
CA GLU A 339 7.73 -19.03 -5.44
C GLU A 339 7.60 -19.59 -4.01
N PRO A 340 6.86 -20.71 -3.82
CA PRO A 340 6.08 -21.41 -4.83
C PRO A 340 4.68 -20.82 -5.07
N TYR A 341 4.24 -19.86 -4.27
CA TYR A 341 2.86 -19.38 -4.16
C TYR A 341 2.30 -18.82 -5.45
N PHE A 342 3.13 -18.12 -6.24
CA PHE A 342 2.63 -17.59 -7.51
C PHE A 342 2.18 -18.73 -8.44
N LYS A 343 2.98 -19.79 -8.58
CA LYS A 343 2.61 -20.94 -9.43
C LYS A 343 1.52 -21.79 -8.84
N THR A 344 1.64 -22.15 -7.56
CA THR A 344 0.74 -23.12 -6.93
C THR A 344 -0.62 -22.52 -6.59
N ASP A 345 -0.66 -21.24 -6.20
CA ASP A 345 -1.85 -20.61 -5.66
C ASP A 345 -2.42 -19.57 -6.61
N VAL A 346 -1.61 -18.58 -7.05
CA VAL A 346 -2.13 -17.49 -7.89
C VAL A 346 -2.53 -18.02 -9.26
N LEU A 347 -1.61 -18.64 -10.01
CA LEU A 347 -1.93 -19.16 -11.35
C LEU A 347 -3.06 -20.19 -11.33
N THR A 348 -3.05 -21.10 -10.36
CA THR A 348 -4.11 -22.12 -10.21
C THR A 348 -5.47 -21.48 -9.96
N CYS A 349 -5.50 -20.43 -9.12
CA CYS A 349 -6.75 -19.78 -8.76
C CYS A 349 -7.28 -18.86 -9.87
N PHE A 350 -6.43 -18.36 -10.76
CA PHE A 350 -6.80 -17.58 -11.94
C PHE A 350 -7.02 -18.45 -13.20
N SER A 351 -6.60 -19.71 -13.18
CA SER A 351 -6.81 -20.62 -14.30
C SER A 351 -8.30 -20.90 -14.49
N ARG A 352 -8.73 -20.88 -15.74
CA ARG A 352 -10.06 -21.42 -16.11
C ARG A 352 -9.91 -22.93 -16.27
N GLU A 353 -10.85 -23.66 -15.70
CA GLU A 353 -11.12 -25.03 -16.15
C GLU A 353 -11.51 -25.05 -17.64
#